data_0c59cb24fc1aef0bc042ba8dadce3b43
#
_entry.id   0c59cb24fc1aef0bc042ba8dadce3b43
#
_cell.length_a   1.000
_cell.length_b   1.000
_cell.length_c   1.000
_cell.angle_alpha   90.00
_cell.angle_beta   90.00
_cell.angle_gamma   90.00
#
_symmetry.space_group_name_H-M   'P 1'
#
loop_
_entity.id
_entity.type
_entity.pdbx_description
1 polymer ?
#
loop_
_entity_poly.entity_id
_entity_poly.type
_entity_poly.pdbx_seq_one_letter_code
_entity_poly.pdbx_strand_id
1 'polypeptide(L)'
;MRDSIHKYFQVGTIQWMSHPTYDVMDSIYKIACDDFFDALEVKKFDDDETRAKAKKLLEESHLKVCYGAQPRLLGPGLNPNAIKEEDRLKAEATLLEAVDEAEYLGAKGIAFLAGKWEKETKEEAYQQLLKTTRKVCDY
;
A
#
# COMPACT_ATOMS: atom_id res chain seq x y z
N MET A 1 -3.01 27.14 9.41
CA MET A 1 -4.25 27.46 8.67
C MET A 1 -4.35 26.45 7.54
N ARG A 2 -5.39 25.62 7.52
CA ARG A 2 -5.57 24.66 6.41
C ARG A 2 -5.89 25.37 5.12
N ASP A 3 -5.25 24.98 4.04
CA ASP A 3 -5.44 25.56 2.71
C ASP A 3 -6.86 25.29 2.17
N SER A 4 -7.24 26.05 1.13
CA SER A 4 -8.53 25.89 0.47
C SER A 4 -8.75 24.47 -0.08
N ILE A 5 -7.68 23.73 -0.40
CA ILE A 5 -7.72 22.35 -0.88
C ILE A 5 -8.40 21.39 0.11
N HIS A 6 -8.17 21.59 1.43
CA HIS A 6 -8.77 20.78 2.49
C HIS A 6 -10.29 20.92 2.61
N LYS A 7 -10.89 21.91 1.92
CA LYS A 7 -12.35 22.01 1.82
C LYS A 7 -12.98 20.97 0.93
N TYR A 8 -12.19 20.43 0.00
CA TYR A 8 -12.69 19.53 -1.05
C TYR A 8 -12.03 18.16 -1.04
N PHE A 9 -10.80 18.09 -0.54
CA PHE A 9 -9.99 16.88 -0.58
C PHE A 9 -9.33 16.60 0.77
N GLN A 10 -9.09 15.34 1.05
CA GLN A 10 -8.17 14.92 2.08
C GLN A 10 -6.78 14.82 1.44
N VAL A 11 -5.80 15.47 2.07
CA VAL A 11 -4.43 15.46 1.58
C VAL A 11 -3.66 14.35 2.27
N GLY A 12 -3.08 13.46 1.50
CA GLY A 12 -2.27 12.36 2.03
C GLY A 12 -0.84 12.41 1.54
N THR A 13 0.01 11.67 2.23
CA THR A 13 1.39 11.45 1.81
C THR A 13 1.79 9.99 1.94
N ILE A 14 2.91 9.63 1.32
CA ILE A 14 3.49 8.28 1.32
C ILE A 14 4.67 8.28 2.28
N GLN A 15 4.58 7.48 3.34
CA GLN A 15 5.54 7.46 4.44
C GLN A 15 7.00 7.33 3.97
N TRP A 16 7.31 6.31 3.17
CA TRP A 16 8.69 6.03 2.74
C TRP A 16 9.23 6.97 1.66
N MET A 17 8.38 7.83 1.09
CA MET A 17 8.80 8.85 0.12
C MET A 17 8.96 10.23 0.78
N SER A 18 8.16 10.54 1.79
CA SER A 18 8.21 11.84 2.48
C SER A 18 9.46 12.00 3.32
N HIS A 19 9.90 10.94 3.97
CA HIS A 19 11.07 10.94 4.85
C HIS A 19 11.95 9.72 4.62
N PRO A 20 12.61 9.61 3.44
CA PRO A 20 13.31 8.39 3.01
C PRO A 20 14.54 8.04 3.87
N THR A 21 15.08 8.98 4.63
CA THR A 21 16.27 8.81 5.48
C THR A 21 15.96 8.60 6.95
N TYR A 22 14.68 8.68 7.34
CA TYR A 22 14.27 8.52 8.72
C TYR A 22 13.92 7.07 9.03
N ASP A 23 14.07 6.71 10.30
CA ASP A 23 13.44 5.51 10.81
C ASP A 23 11.93 5.53 10.55
N VAL A 24 11.33 4.36 10.36
CA VAL A 24 9.92 4.26 9.99
C VAL A 24 9.01 4.87 11.06
N MET A 25 9.31 4.66 12.34
CA MET A 25 8.51 5.20 13.43
C MET A 25 8.64 6.71 13.55
N ASP A 26 9.87 7.24 13.41
CA ASP A 26 10.13 8.69 13.40
C ASP A 26 9.43 9.37 12.23
N SER A 27 9.43 8.73 11.07
CA SER A 27 8.74 9.22 9.87
C SER A 27 7.22 9.29 10.09
N ILE A 28 6.60 8.22 10.61
CA ILE A 28 5.16 8.20 10.91
C ILE A 28 4.82 9.26 11.96
N TYR A 29 5.61 9.37 13.02
CA TYR A 29 5.40 10.35 14.08
C TYR A 29 5.44 11.79 13.55
N LYS A 30 6.43 12.12 12.73
CA LYS A 30 6.56 13.46 12.12
C LYS A 30 5.35 13.79 11.25
N ILE A 31 4.88 12.85 10.45
CA ILE A 31 3.70 13.06 9.60
C ILE A 31 2.43 13.18 10.46
N ALA A 32 2.31 12.39 11.53
CA ALA A 32 1.19 12.46 12.45
C ALA A 32 1.13 13.80 13.23
N CYS A 33 2.27 14.46 13.40
CA CYS A 33 2.34 15.80 14.02
C CYS A 33 2.15 16.96 13.03
N ASP A 34 1.97 16.67 11.74
CA ASP A 34 1.78 17.68 10.69
C ASP A 34 0.29 17.82 10.34
N ASP A 35 -0.31 18.93 10.73
CA ASP A 35 -1.73 19.22 10.49
C ASP A 35 -2.09 19.38 8.99
N PHE A 36 -1.09 19.42 8.12
CA PHE A 36 -1.34 19.52 6.68
C PHE A 36 -1.88 18.21 6.09
N PHE A 37 -1.45 17.06 6.62
CA PHE A 37 -1.87 15.76 6.10
C PHE A 37 -3.08 15.20 6.84
N ASP A 38 -4.03 14.65 6.07
CA ASP A 38 -5.23 13.96 6.55
C ASP A 38 -5.10 12.43 6.42
N ALA A 39 -4.16 11.95 5.60
CA ALA A 39 -3.97 10.53 5.31
C ALA A 39 -2.50 10.16 5.15
N LEU A 40 -2.18 8.92 5.47
CA LEU A 40 -0.84 8.35 5.34
C LEU A 40 -0.91 6.98 4.67
N GLU A 41 -0.16 6.82 3.58
CA GLU A 41 0.09 5.52 3.00
C GLU A 41 1.34 4.90 3.63
N VAL A 42 1.17 3.75 4.27
CA VAL A 42 2.25 2.94 4.87
C VAL A 42 2.49 1.69 4.02
N LYS A 43 3.67 1.09 4.16
CA LYS A 43 4.04 -0.17 3.50
C LYS A 43 4.23 -1.28 4.55
N LYS A 44 4.63 -2.47 4.06
CA LYS A 44 5.03 -3.59 4.92
C LYS A 44 6.04 -3.16 5.99
N PHE A 45 5.81 -3.59 7.21
CA PHE A 45 6.78 -3.51 8.30
C PHE A 45 7.66 -4.75 8.33
N ASP A 46 8.93 -4.58 8.71
CA ASP A 46 9.91 -5.65 8.66
C ASP A 46 9.77 -6.62 9.83
N ASP A 47 9.17 -6.17 10.94
CA ASP A 47 8.95 -6.98 12.13
C ASP A 47 7.63 -6.65 12.84
N ASP A 48 7.15 -7.60 13.64
CA ASP A 48 5.87 -7.53 14.34
C ASP A 48 5.84 -6.48 15.44
N GLU A 49 6.97 -6.21 16.10
CA GLU A 49 7.06 -5.22 17.17
C GLU A 49 6.89 -3.80 16.62
N THR A 50 7.63 -3.49 15.56
CA THR A 50 7.51 -2.20 14.85
C THR A 50 6.11 -2.02 14.28
N ARG A 51 5.53 -3.09 13.68
CA ARG A 51 4.16 -3.07 13.16
C ARG A 51 3.14 -2.76 14.27
N ALA A 52 3.27 -3.38 15.43
CA ALA A 52 2.35 -3.15 16.55
C ALA A 52 2.48 -1.72 17.12
N LYS A 53 3.71 -1.18 17.21
CA LYS A 53 3.96 0.20 17.64
C LYS A 53 3.37 1.20 16.63
N ALA A 54 3.57 0.94 15.33
CA ALA A 54 3.03 1.77 14.26
C ALA A 54 1.49 1.78 14.29
N LYS A 55 0.84 0.61 14.44
CA LYS A 55 -0.61 0.50 14.60
C LYS A 55 -1.10 1.41 15.73
N LYS A 56 -0.51 1.31 16.92
CA LYS A 56 -0.90 2.12 18.07
C LYS A 56 -0.78 3.61 17.79
N LEU A 57 0.36 4.04 17.21
CA LEU A 57 0.58 5.45 16.86
C LEU A 57 -0.44 5.95 15.83
N LEU A 58 -0.75 5.14 14.82
CA LEU A 58 -1.74 5.48 13.80
C LEU A 58 -3.16 5.56 14.36
N GLU A 59 -3.55 4.66 15.26
CA GLU A 59 -4.85 4.69 15.95
C GLU A 59 -5.01 5.93 16.86
N GLU A 60 -3.93 6.40 17.47
CA GLU A 60 -3.90 7.61 18.30
C GLU A 60 -3.81 8.90 17.47
N SER A 61 -3.49 8.81 16.18
CA SER A 61 -3.37 9.94 15.28
C SER A 61 -4.70 10.31 14.62
N HIS A 62 -4.74 11.49 13.98
CA HIS A 62 -5.88 11.92 13.16
C HIS A 62 -5.84 11.37 11.73
N LEU A 63 -4.77 10.67 11.35
CA LEU A 63 -4.52 10.24 9.99
C LEU A 63 -5.41 9.06 9.57
N LYS A 64 -5.94 9.13 8.36
CA LYS A 64 -6.50 7.95 7.68
C LYS A 64 -5.38 7.10 7.12
N VAL A 65 -5.37 5.83 7.48
CA VAL A 65 -4.36 4.89 7.01
C VAL A 65 -4.76 4.35 5.63
N CYS A 66 -3.82 4.34 4.70
CA CYS A 66 -3.85 3.62 3.43
C CYS A 66 -2.64 2.69 3.39
N TYR A 67 -2.73 1.60 2.61
CA TYR A 67 -1.65 0.63 2.53
C TYR A 67 -1.10 0.53 1.11
N GLY A 68 0.22 0.68 0.99
CA GLY A 68 0.96 0.55 -0.27
C GLY A 68 1.61 -0.82 -0.40
N ALA A 69 1.08 -1.68 -1.27
CA ALA A 69 1.64 -2.99 -1.58
C ALA A 69 2.67 -2.95 -2.72
N GLN A 70 2.92 -1.78 -3.31
CA GLN A 70 3.86 -1.64 -4.43
C GLN A 70 5.26 -2.19 -4.11
N PRO A 71 5.88 -1.89 -2.94
CA PRO A 71 7.20 -2.41 -2.61
C PRO A 71 7.24 -3.93 -2.46
N ARG A 72 6.13 -4.56 -2.03
CA ARG A 72 6.03 -6.02 -1.92
C ARG A 72 6.10 -6.73 -3.27
N LEU A 73 5.64 -6.06 -4.34
CA LEU A 73 5.69 -6.60 -5.70
C LEU A 73 7.00 -6.23 -6.40
N LEU A 74 7.44 -4.97 -6.27
CA LEU A 74 8.62 -4.46 -6.97
C LEU A 74 9.93 -5.10 -6.50
N GLY A 75 10.12 -5.25 -5.19
CA GLY A 75 11.34 -5.81 -4.62
C GLY A 75 11.66 -7.20 -5.16
N PRO A 76 10.76 -8.18 -5.07
CA PRO A 76 10.96 -9.52 -5.62
C PRO A 76 10.64 -9.64 -7.12
N GLY A 77 10.24 -8.58 -7.81
CA GLY A 77 9.90 -8.61 -9.24
C GLY A 77 8.61 -9.36 -9.57
N LEU A 78 7.65 -9.39 -8.64
CA LEU A 78 6.36 -10.07 -8.83
C LEU A 78 5.43 -9.26 -9.73
N ASN A 79 4.68 -9.97 -10.55
CA ASN A 79 3.84 -9.36 -11.57
C ASN A 79 2.39 -9.92 -11.50
N PRO A 80 1.42 -9.15 -10.99
CA PRO A 80 0.04 -9.62 -10.80
C PRO A 80 -0.71 -9.89 -12.11
N ASN A 81 -0.17 -9.46 -13.25
CA ASN A 81 -0.68 -9.76 -14.56
C ASN A 81 0.22 -10.73 -15.37
N ALA A 82 1.10 -11.48 -14.69
CA ALA A 82 2.00 -12.41 -15.36
C ALA A 82 1.21 -13.44 -16.19
N ILE A 83 1.69 -13.68 -17.42
CA ILE A 83 1.08 -14.65 -18.34
C ILE A 83 1.20 -16.08 -17.79
N LYS A 84 2.35 -16.39 -17.17
CA LYS A 84 2.53 -17.68 -16.49
C LYS A 84 1.71 -17.67 -15.20
N GLU A 85 0.78 -18.60 -15.10
CA GLU A 85 -0.14 -18.72 -13.96
C GLU A 85 0.60 -18.86 -12.62
N GLU A 86 1.71 -19.64 -12.60
CA GLU A 86 2.53 -19.79 -11.39
C GLU A 86 3.08 -18.46 -10.87
N ASP A 87 3.56 -17.59 -11.75
CA ASP A 87 4.12 -16.29 -11.37
C ASP A 87 3.02 -15.32 -10.96
N ARG A 88 1.86 -15.37 -11.63
CA ARG A 88 0.67 -14.62 -11.24
C ARG A 88 0.21 -15.02 -9.83
N LEU A 89 0.14 -16.31 -9.53
CA LEU A 89 -0.28 -16.82 -8.22
C LEU A 89 0.67 -16.40 -7.09
N LYS A 90 1.98 -16.31 -7.35
CA LYS A 90 2.94 -15.76 -6.36
C LYS A 90 2.64 -14.29 -6.03
N ALA A 91 2.34 -13.48 -7.06
CA ALA A 91 1.95 -12.09 -6.87
C ALA A 91 0.61 -11.98 -6.13
N GLU A 92 -0.38 -12.81 -6.49
CA GLU A 92 -1.68 -12.87 -5.81
C GLU A 92 -1.53 -13.21 -4.33
N ALA A 93 -0.77 -14.25 -3.98
CA ALA A 93 -0.52 -14.61 -2.58
C ALA A 93 0.11 -13.47 -1.79
N THR A 94 1.10 -12.77 -2.39
CA THR A 94 1.72 -11.60 -1.77
C THR A 94 0.73 -10.44 -1.55
N LEU A 95 -0.23 -10.27 -2.45
CA LEU A 95 -1.29 -9.26 -2.29
C LEU A 95 -2.29 -9.64 -1.22
N LEU A 96 -2.65 -10.91 -1.06
CA LEU A 96 -3.52 -11.37 0.04
C LEU A 96 -2.86 -11.15 1.40
N GLU A 97 -1.56 -11.46 1.55
CA GLU A 97 -0.81 -11.10 2.76
C GLU A 97 -0.79 -9.58 3.01
N ALA A 98 -0.78 -8.78 1.94
CA ALA A 98 -0.84 -7.33 2.07
C ALA A 98 -2.23 -6.85 2.52
N VAL A 99 -3.30 -7.53 2.14
CA VAL A 99 -4.67 -7.26 2.64
C VAL A 99 -4.75 -7.56 4.13
N ASP A 100 -4.22 -8.70 4.59
CA ASP A 100 -4.20 -9.06 6.02
C ASP A 100 -3.48 -8.00 6.86
N GLU A 101 -2.32 -7.52 6.40
CA GLU A 101 -1.59 -6.47 7.12
C GLU A 101 -2.30 -5.11 7.05
N ALA A 102 -2.92 -4.79 5.92
CA ALA A 102 -3.72 -3.58 5.76
C ALA A 102 -4.93 -3.57 6.71
N GLU A 103 -5.63 -4.69 6.83
CA GLU A 103 -6.72 -4.86 7.80
C GLU A 103 -6.22 -4.70 9.24
N TYR A 104 -5.12 -5.37 9.59
CA TYR A 104 -4.51 -5.25 10.91
C TYR A 104 -4.20 -3.80 11.28
N LEU A 105 -3.72 -2.99 10.31
CA LEU A 105 -3.38 -1.57 10.51
C LEU A 105 -4.61 -0.64 10.44
N GLY A 106 -5.80 -1.16 10.15
CA GLY A 106 -7.02 -0.36 9.99
C GLY A 106 -7.04 0.49 8.72
N ALA A 107 -6.31 0.07 7.70
CA ALA A 107 -6.24 0.79 6.42
C ALA A 107 -7.60 0.86 5.72
N LYS A 108 -7.88 1.97 5.07
CA LYS A 108 -9.13 2.21 4.32
C LYS A 108 -9.07 1.72 2.88
N GLY A 109 -7.89 1.36 2.41
CA GLY A 109 -7.68 0.82 1.08
C GLY A 109 -6.24 0.38 0.89
N ILE A 110 -6.05 -0.46 -0.14
CA ILE A 110 -4.76 -0.97 -0.57
C ILE A 110 -4.47 -0.50 -1.99
N ALA A 111 -3.24 -0.06 -2.23
CA ALA A 111 -2.76 0.31 -3.56
C ALA A 111 -1.68 -0.67 -4.02
N PHE A 112 -1.73 -1.10 -5.27
CA PHE A 112 -0.69 -1.93 -5.88
C PHE A 112 -0.52 -1.62 -7.37
N LEU A 113 0.58 -2.08 -7.96
CA LEU A 113 0.87 -1.89 -9.37
C LEU A 113 0.22 -2.99 -10.20
N ALA A 114 -0.35 -2.61 -11.35
CA ALA A 114 -0.99 -3.54 -12.29
C ALA A 114 -0.01 -4.54 -12.93
N GLY A 115 1.30 -4.23 -12.89
CA GLY A 115 2.36 -5.05 -13.44
C GLY A 115 2.83 -4.60 -14.82
N LYS A 116 3.83 -5.30 -15.35
CA LYS A 116 4.40 -5.07 -16.70
C LYS A 116 3.61 -5.86 -17.74
N TRP A 117 3.53 -5.33 -18.93
CA TRP A 117 2.92 -6.02 -20.08
C TRP A 117 3.65 -5.65 -21.36
N GLU A 118 3.52 -6.48 -22.38
CA GLU A 118 4.03 -6.25 -23.72
C GLU A 118 2.86 -6.09 -24.69
N LYS A 119 3.08 -5.35 -25.78
CA LYS A 119 2.02 -5.01 -26.74
C LYS A 119 1.33 -6.27 -27.32
N GLU A 120 2.12 -7.30 -27.59
CA GLU A 120 1.70 -8.56 -28.21
C GLU A 120 0.84 -9.40 -27.26
N THR A 121 1.02 -9.27 -25.93
CA THR A 121 0.35 -10.05 -24.88
C THR A 121 -0.57 -9.21 -24.00
N LYS A 122 -0.88 -7.99 -24.42
CA LYS A 122 -1.66 -7.04 -23.61
C LYS A 122 -2.99 -7.60 -23.13
N GLU A 123 -3.75 -8.23 -24.03
CA GLU A 123 -5.07 -8.76 -23.69
C GLU A 123 -4.98 -9.90 -22.68
N GLU A 124 -4.01 -10.82 -22.87
CA GLU A 124 -3.77 -11.92 -21.96
C GLU A 124 -3.35 -11.41 -20.56
N ALA A 125 -2.41 -10.44 -20.51
CA ALA A 125 -2.00 -9.79 -19.28
C ALA A 125 -3.18 -9.09 -18.57
N TYR A 126 -4.07 -8.46 -19.32
CA TYR A 126 -5.28 -7.86 -18.77
C TYR A 126 -6.22 -8.90 -18.14
N GLN A 127 -6.42 -10.04 -18.79
CA GLN A 127 -7.24 -11.13 -18.24
C GLN A 127 -6.63 -11.71 -16.97
N GLN A 128 -5.30 -11.85 -16.92
CA GLN A 128 -4.60 -12.29 -15.70
C GLN A 128 -4.73 -11.27 -14.57
N LEU A 129 -4.60 -9.98 -14.87
CA LEU A 129 -4.82 -8.93 -13.87
C LEU A 129 -6.24 -8.96 -13.31
N LEU A 130 -7.25 -9.19 -14.16
CA LEU A 130 -8.65 -9.30 -13.72
C LEU A 130 -8.84 -10.45 -12.73
N LYS A 131 -8.22 -11.61 -12.97
CA LYS A 131 -8.28 -12.76 -12.03
C LYS A 131 -7.70 -12.37 -10.67
N THR A 132 -6.48 -11.81 -10.66
CA THR A 132 -5.80 -11.39 -9.45
C THR A 132 -6.60 -10.32 -8.70
N THR A 133 -7.06 -9.29 -9.40
CA THR A 133 -7.81 -8.19 -8.77
C THR A 133 -9.13 -8.67 -8.17
N ARG A 134 -9.87 -9.52 -8.89
CA ARG A 134 -11.11 -10.11 -8.35
C ARG A 134 -10.84 -10.90 -7.08
N LYS A 135 -9.81 -11.77 -7.10
CA LYS A 135 -9.43 -12.55 -5.92
C LYS A 135 -9.09 -11.67 -4.71
N VAL A 136 -8.33 -10.58 -4.93
CA VAL A 136 -7.96 -9.62 -3.88
C VAL A 136 -9.19 -8.84 -3.36
N CYS A 137 -10.15 -8.51 -4.23
CA CYS A 137 -11.37 -7.80 -3.83
C CYS A 137 -12.39 -8.69 -3.12
N ASP A 138 -12.39 -10.00 -3.40
CA ASP A 138 -13.31 -10.97 -2.82
C ASP A 138 -12.80 -11.56 -1.51
N TYR A 139 -11.53 -11.28 -1.17
CA TYR A 139 -10.86 -11.73 0.06
C TYR A 139 -11.19 -10.84 1.22
#